data_b197f44b64fec2a1d41ae32e2d689515
#
_entry.id   b197f44b64fec2a1d41ae32e2d689515
#
_cell.length_a   1.000
_cell.length_b   1.000
_cell.length_c   1.000
_cell.angle_alpha   90.00
_cell.angle_beta   90.00
_cell.angle_gamma   90.00
#
_symmetry.space_group_name_H-M   'P 1'
#
loop_
_entity.id
_entity.type
_entity.pdbx_description
1 polymer ?
#
loop_
_entity_poly.entity_id
_entity_poly.type
_entity_poly.pdbx_seq_one_letter_code
_entity_poly.pdbx_strand_id
1 'polypeptide(L)'
;MPEPKLSIVPCGDYTPETVRAALLAALDAVGGLDWVKPGMRIGIKLNLCAARKPEQAATTHPVMAAELTRLLRERGAEVVLGDSPGEPFTSVVLSRVYSLGDYALCEAAGGELNRDFSHHTVEFPDAVTVKSFEYSAWLEKCDAVINFSKLKAHGLMGMTAAVKNLYGVIPGTVKSEYHFRYPDPMVFANMLVDLNEFVSPVLCLCDAVDIMEGNGPTQGTPRHMGALLAATSSYELDRLCAWMLGLEEKELPYLTAAKQRRLLSEAGEPLGMKDAAPYHVNDFARSGATSSWFVSNPNDKPFRKLVKKCVAVLLRSKPALGDGCTGCGHCARLCPAGAITIVNKRAVIDRKKCVRCFCCQEFCPSGAMRAQRSFVARLLSK
;
A
#
# COMPACT_ATOMS: atom_id res chain seq x y z
N MET A 1 23.25 -4.06 9.61
CA MET A 1 21.91 -3.93 10.22
C MET A 1 21.62 -5.20 11.01
N PRO A 2 20.88 -5.15 12.14
CA PRO A 2 20.46 -6.37 12.81
C PRO A 2 19.65 -7.27 11.87
N GLU A 3 19.67 -8.57 12.13
CA GLU A 3 18.91 -9.53 11.33
C GLU A 3 17.41 -9.22 11.44
N PRO A 4 16.67 -9.16 10.32
CA PRO A 4 15.26 -8.84 10.35
C PRO A 4 14.46 -9.92 11.07
N LYS A 5 13.52 -9.50 11.91
CA LYS A 5 12.57 -10.39 12.59
C LYS A 5 11.22 -10.28 11.92
N LEU A 6 10.50 -11.40 11.83
CA LEU A 6 9.18 -11.48 11.25
C LEU A 6 8.35 -12.51 11.99
N SER A 7 7.09 -12.20 12.19
CA SER A 7 6.08 -13.05 12.81
C SER A 7 4.79 -13.02 12.01
N ILE A 8 4.12 -14.16 11.93
CA ILE A 8 2.73 -14.29 11.50
C ILE A 8 1.98 -15.09 12.54
N VAL A 9 0.83 -14.58 12.95
CA VAL A 9 0.00 -15.20 13.98
C VAL A 9 -1.46 -15.30 13.52
N PRO A 10 -2.21 -16.29 14.01
CA PRO A 10 -3.65 -16.36 13.75
C PRO A 10 -4.38 -15.17 14.38
N CYS A 11 -5.33 -14.60 13.65
CA CYS A 11 -6.27 -13.57 14.10
C CYS A 11 -7.59 -13.81 13.37
N GLY A 12 -8.47 -14.60 13.96
CA GLY A 12 -9.65 -15.14 13.29
C GLY A 12 -10.77 -14.14 13.05
N ASP A 13 -10.80 -13.02 13.77
CA ASP A 13 -11.81 -11.98 13.65
C ASP A 13 -11.30 -10.64 14.18
N TYR A 14 -12.16 -9.63 14.18
CA TYR A 14 -11.86 -8.29 14.69
C TYR A 14 -12.47 -8.02 16.07
N THR A 15 -12.73 -9.05 16.89
CA THR A 15 -13.09 -8.79 18.29
C THR A 15 -11.88 -8.20 19.02
N PRO A 16 -12.09 -7.23 19.93
CA PRO A 16 -10.98 -6.61 20.65
C PRO A 16 -10.07 -7.64 21.35
N GLU A 17 -10.64 -8.67 21.92
CA GLU A 17 -9.92 -9.74 22.64
C GLU A 17 -9.03 -10.56 21.69
N THR A 18 -9.57 -10.98 20.55
CA THR A 18 -8.81 -11.72 19.50
C THR A 18 -7.68 -10.86 18.94
N VAL A 19 -7.98 -9.60 18.60
CA VAL A 19 -7.00 -8.67 18.04
C VAL A 19 -5.89 -8.38 19.07
N ARG A 20 -6.24 -8.13 20.32
CA ARG A 20 -5.26 -7.85 21.37
C ARG A 20 -4.32 -9.04 21.59
N ALA A 21 -4.87 -10.25 21.67
CA ALA A 21 -4.07 -11.47 21.83
C ALA A 21 -3.11 -11.67 20.64
N ALA A 22 -3.60 -11.48 19.43
CA ALA A 22 -2.79 -11.58 18.21
C ALA A 22 -1.68 -10.51 18.18
N LEU A 23 -1.99 -9.25 18.51
CA LEU A 23 -1.00 -8.17 18.57
C LEU A 23 0.10 -8.49 19.58
N LEU A 24 -0.24 -8.92 20.80
CA LEU A 24 0.75 -9.28 21.84
C LEU A 24 1.67 -10.40 21.36
N ALA A 25 1.11 -11.47 20.78
CA ALA A 25 1.90 -12.59 20.27
C ALA A 25 2.81 -12.17 19.10
N ALA A 26 2.29 -11.39 18.15
CA ALA A 26 3.05 -10.93 16.99
C ALA A 26 4.18 -9.98 17.40
N LEU A 27 3.91 -9.06 18.32
CA LEU A 27 4.88 -8.08 18.82
C LEU A 27 6.00 -8.75 19.62
N ASP A 28 5.66 -9.67 20.54
CA ASP A 28 6.64 -10.40 21.34
C ASP A 28 7.67 -11.13 20.47
N ALA A 29 7.20 -11.79 19.42
CA ALA A 29 8.06 -12.54 18.50
C ALA A 29 9.06 -11.66 17.72
N VAL A 30 8.78 -10.37 17.55
CA VAL A 30 9.69 -9.43 16.85
C VAL A 30 10.50 -8.54 17.80
N GLY A 31 10.40 -8.74 19.11
CA GLY A 31 11.18 -8.03 20.13
C GLY A 31 10.37 -7.11 21.03
N GLY A 32 9.05 -7.19 20.98
CA GLY A 32 8.16 -6.51 21.90
C GLY A 32 8.09 -5.00 21.74
N LEU A 33 7.54 -4.36 22.77
CA LEU A 33 7.39 -2.90 22.86
C LEU A 33 8.28 -2.28 23.95
N ASP A 34 9.34 -2.95 24.42
CA ASP A 34 10.20 -2.45 25.50
C ASP A 34 11.03 -1.22 25.13
N TRP A 35 11.14 -0.95 23.84
CA TRP A 35 11.73 0.27 23.31
C TRP A 35 10.84 1.51 23.52
N VAL A 36 9.52 1.32 23.76
CA VAL A 36 8.57 2.40 24.03
C VAL A 36 8.79 2.93 25.45
N LYS A 37 9.05 4.23 25.59
CA LYS A 37 9.23 4.89 26.87
C LYS A 37 8.07 5.85 27.14
N PRO A 38 7.71 6.08 28.42
CA PRO A 38 6.72 7.09 28.77
C PRO A 38 7.06 8.46 28.18
N GLY A 39 6.06 9.12 27.63
CA GLY A 39 6.19 10.42 26.98
C GLY A 39 6.67 10.40 25.54
N MET A 40 7.11 9.26 25.00
CA MET A 40 7.40 9.16 23.55
C MET A 40 6.13 9.40 22.74
N ARG A 41 6.26 10.17 21.65
CA ARG A 41 5.19 10.37 20.67
C ARG A 41 5.35 9.38 19.52
N ILE A 42 4.45 8.41 19.43
CA ILE A 42 4.48 7.33 18.44
C ILE A 42 3.48 7.63 17.32
N GLY A 43 3.97 7.69 16.09
CA GLY A 43 3.14 7.82 14.90
C GLY A 43 2.71 6.45 14.36
N ILE A 44 1.41 6.15 14.32
CA ILE A 44 0.89 4.97 13.62
C ILE A 44 0.47 5.40 12.21
N LYS A 45 1.28 5.06 11.22
CA LYS A 45 0.95 5.26 9.81
C LYS A 45 0.02 4.16 9.34
N LEU A 46 -1.27 4.44 9.35
CA LEU A 46 -2.32 3.54 8.89
C LEU A 46 -2.38 3.46 7.36
N ASN A 47 -3.17 2.55 6.83
CA ASN A 47 -3.60 2.55 5.42
C ASN A 47 -5.02 3.10 5.33
N LEU A 48 -5.16 4.39 4.97
CA LEU A 48 -6.43 5.11 4.85
C LEU A 48 -6.62 5.68 3.44
N CYS A 49 -6.43 4.86 2.44
CA CYS A 49 -6.38 5.29 1.03
C CYS A 49 -7.64 6.00 0.51
N ALA A 50 -8.80 5.76 1.11
CA ALA A 50 -10.08 6.37 0.77
C ALA A 50 -11.09 6.18 1.92
N ALA A 51 -12.18 6.97 1.90
CA ALA A 51 -13.30 6.79 2.82
C ALA A 51 -14.04 5.49 2.49
N ARG A 52 -13.84 4.46 3.31
CA ARG A 52 -14.38 3.11 3.16
C ARG A 52 -14.82 2.57 4.52
N LYS A 53 -15.88 1.74 4.49
CA LYS A 53 -16.29 0.99 5.68
C LYS A 53 -15.31 -0.15 5.95
N PRO A 54 -15.13 -0.57 7.22
CA PRO A 54 -14.19 -1.63 7.58
C PRO A 54 -14.41 -2.94 6.82
N GLU A 55 -15.67 -3.34 6.59
CA GLU A 55 -16.05 -4.59 5.92
C GLU A 55 -15.63 -4.65 4.44
N GLN A 56 -15.24 -3.49 3.86
CA GLN A 56 -14.71 -3.44 2.48
C GLN A 56 -13.24 -3.86 2.39
N ALA A 57 -12.55 -4.11 3.52
CA ALA A 57 -11.15 -4.52 3.61
C ALA A 57 -10.17 -3.63 2.81
N ALA A 58 -10.51 -2.34 2.64
CA ALA A 58 -9.71 -1.39 1.87
C ALA A 58 -8.70 -0.64 2.73
N THR A 59 -8.94 -0.55 4.03
CA THR A 59 -8.15 0.22 5.01
C THR A 59 -7.73 -0.67 6.18
N THR A 60 -6.73 -0.27 6.95
CA THR A 60 -6.40 -0.91 8.22
C THR A 60 -7.63 -0.92 9.11
N HIS A 61 -8.02 -2.06 9.65
CA HIS A 61 -9.24 -2.17 10.45
C HIS A 61 -9.16 -1.33 11.74
N PRO A 62 -10.21 -0.55 12.09
CA PRO A 62 -10.14 0.37 13.22
C PRO A 62 -9.91 -0.31 14.56
N VAL A 63 -10.43 -1.52 14.77
CA VAL A 63 -10.17 -2.30 16.00
C VAL A 63 -8.68 -2.67 16.12
N MET A 64 -8.02 -3.05 15.01
CA MET A 64 -6.57 -3.28 14.99
C MET A 64 -5.79 -2.05 15.44
N ALA A 65 -6.13 -0.88 14.87
CA ALA A 65 -5.50 0.38 15.21
C ALA A 65 -5.77 0.80 16.68
N ALA A 66 -6.99 0.58 17.16
CA ALA A 66 -7.38 0.90 18.53
C ALA A 66 -6.67 0.02 19.55
N GLU A 67 -6.59 -1.30 19.33
CA GLU A 67 -5.88 -2.21 20.26
C GLU A 67 -4.38 -1.92 20.30
N LEU A 68 -3.73 -1.66 19.15
CA LEU A 68 -2.35 -1.22 19.15
C LEU A 68 -2.16 0.10 19.94
N THR A 69 -3.11 1.03 19.77
CA THR A 69 -3.12 2.29 20.53
C THR A 69 -3.17 2.03 22.02
N ARG A 70 -4.05 1.15 22.51
CA ARG A 70 -4.12 0.79 23.94
C ARG A 70 -2.79 0.23 24.45
N LEU A 71 -2.18 -0.71 23.71
CA LEU A 71 -0.90 -1.31 24.10
C LEU A 71 0.23 -0.26 24.22
N LEU A 72 0.27 0.72 23.33
CA LEU A 72 1.25 1.81 23.39
C LEU A 72 0.94 2.79 24.54
N ARG A 73 -0.34 3.12 24.74
CA ARG A 73 -0.80 3.98 25.86
C ARG A 73 -0.51 3.35 27.23
N GLU A 74 -0.67 2.04 27.36
CA GLU A 74 -0.30 1.29 28.58
C GLU A 74 1.19 1.40 28.93
N ARG A 75 2.05 1.69 27.93
CA ARG A 75 3.48 1.99 28.09
C ARG A 75 3.77 3.48 28.35
N GLY A 76 2.72 4.31 28.42
CA GLY A 76 2.84 5.75 28.66
C GLY A 76 3.19 6.58 27.42
N ALA A 77 3.14 6.01 26.22
CA ALA A 77 3.37 6.76 24.99
C ALA A 77 2.19 7.69 24.65
N GLU A 78 2.46 8.80 23.97
CA GLU A 78 1.49 9.54 23.20
C GLU A 78 1.35 8.90 21.83
N VAL A 79 0.13 8.71 21.34
CA VAL A 79 -0.10 8.00 20.08
C VAL A 79 -0.88 8.89 19.12
N VAL A 80 -0.32 9.15 17.94
CA VAL A 80 -1.01 9.83 16.85
C VAL A 80 -1.17 8.86 15.67
N LEU A 81 -2.40 8.81 15.12
CA LEU A 81 -2.74 7.91 14.01
C LEU A 81 -3.16 8.72 12.79
N GLY A 82 -2.67 8.32 11.62
CA GLY A 82 -3.05 9.02 10.39
C GLY A 82 -2.57 8.36 9.13
N ASP A 83 -3.00 8.96 8.03
CA ASP A 83 -2.57 8.71 6.66
C ASP A 83 -2.91 9.94 5.82
N SER A 84 -2.41 9.99 4.61
CA SER A 84 -2.88 10.90 3.58
C SER A 84 -3.59 10.09 2.49
N PRO A 85 -4.92 10.23 2.31
CA PRO A 85 -5.63 9.57 1.21
C PRO A 85 -5.21 10.14 -0.15
N GLY A 86 -5.66 9.52 -1.24
CA GLY A 86 -5.38 10.02 -2.60
C GLY A 86 -6.25 11.19 -3.05
N GLU A 87 -7.16 11.65 -2.19
CA GLU A 87 -7.96 12.86 -2.33
C GLU A 87 -7.21 14.06 -1.71
N PRO A 88 -7.70 15.33 -1.86
CA PRO A 88 -7.05 16.46 -1.22
C PRO A 88 -6.81 16.25 0.28
N PHE A 89 -5.60 16.57 0.75
CA PHE A 89 -5.21 16.39 2.16
C PHE A 89 -5.80 17.53 3.01
N THR A 90 -7.06 17.40 3.40
CA THR A 90 -7.83 18.41 4.11
C THR A 90 -8.66 17.80 5.23
N SER A 91 -9.09 18.67 6.18
CA SER A 91 -9.96 18.27 7.29
C SER A 91 -11.26 17.61 6.82
N VAL A 92 -11.89 18.13 5.76
CA VAL A 92 -13.15 17.58 5.22
C VAL A 92 -12.98 16.16 4.73
N VAL A 93 -11.90 15.89 3.96
CA VAL A 93 -11.64 14.56 3.43
C VAL A 93 -11.29 13.58 4.55
N LEU A 94 -10.37 13.96 5.46
CA LEU A 94 -9.98 13.07 6.56
C LEU A 94 -11.09 12.83 7.56
N SER A 95 -11.89 13.82 7.91
CA SER A 95 -13.06 13.62 8.79
C SER A 95 -14.03 12.59 8.19
N ARG A 96 -14.23 12.62 6.86
CA ARG A 96 -15.06 11.61 6.18
C ARG A 96 -14.41 10.22 6.21
N VAL A 97 -13.07 10.13 6.02
CA VAL A 97 -12.34 8.86 6.12
C VAL A 97 -12.45 8.29 7.52
N TYR A 98 -12.22 9.10 8.55
CA TYR A 98 -12.28 8.66 9.94
C TYR A 98 -13.70 8.25 10.34
N SER A 99 -14.71 9.04 9.99
CA SER A 99 -16.10 8.74 10.32
C SER A 99 -16.61 7.47 9.64
N LEU A 100 -16.37 7.30 8.32
CA LEU A 100 -16.85 6.13 7.59
C LEU A 100 -16.07 4.85 7.96
N GLY A 101 -14.80 5.00 8.33
CA GLY A 101 -13.93 3.89 8.75
C GLY A 101 -14.02 3.56 10.24
N ASP A 102 -14.86 4.24 11.01
CA ASP A 102 -15.07 4.03 12.46
C ASP A 102 -13.81 4.24 13.33
N TYR A 103 -12.93 5.19 12.93
CA TYR A 103 -11.68 5.46 13.66
C TYR A 103 -11.87 6.22 14.98
N ALA A 104 -13.10 6.61 15.36
CA ALA A 104 -13.41 7.11 16.71
C ALA A 104 -13.00 6.09 17.79
N LEU A 105 -12.95 4.80 17.47
CA LEU A 105 -12.42 3.75 18.36
C LEU A 105 -10.98 4.00 18.78
N CYS A 106 -10.16 4.61 17.91
CA CYS A 106 -8.76 4.94 18.23
C CYS A 106 -8.68 6.09 19.23
N GLU A 107 -9.58 7.11 19.14
CA GLU A 107 -9.67 8.20 20.11
C GLU A 107 -10.19 7.66 21.46
N ALA A 108 -11.18 6.76 21.45
CA ALA A 108 -11.65 6.07 22.65
C ALA A 108 -10.57 5.18 23.30
N ALA A 109 -9.58 4.72 22.54
CA ALA A 109 -8.40 3.99 23.03
C ALA A 109 -7.29 4.92 23.56
N GLY A 110 -7.49 6.25 23.55
CA GLY A 110 -6.54 7.25 24.03
C GLY A 110 -5.55 7.74 23.00
N GLY A 111 -5.77 7.44 21.72
CA GLY A 111 -4.99 7.98 20.59
C GLY A 111 -5.52 9.33 20.10
N GLU A 112 -4.70 10.03 19.31
CA GLU A 112 -5.04 11.25 18.60
C GLU A 112 -5.14 10.95 17.10
N LEU A 113 -6.28 11.20 16.47
CA LEU A 113 -6.38 11.16 15.02
C LEU A 113 -5.72 12.40 14.43
N ASN A 114 -4.84 12.21 13.45
CA ASN A 114 -4.11 13.31 12.83
C ASN A 114 -5.06 14.36 12.22
N ARG A 115 -4.84 15.63 12.61
CA ARG A 115 -5.52 16.81 12.07
C ARG A 115 -4.53 17.88 11.58
N ASP A 116 -3.25 17.52 11.47
CA ASP A 116 -2.24 18.37 10.87
C ASP A 116 -2.12 18.04 9.38
N PHE A 117 -2.53 18.99 8.54
CA PHE A 117 -2.53 18.88 7.07
C PHE A 117 -1.34 19.59 6.45
N SER A 118 -0.45 20.11 7.27
CA SER A 118 0.76 20.79 6.78
C SER A 118 1.73 19.77 6.14
N HIS A 119 2.43 20.22 5.15
CA HIS A 119 3.47 19.48 4.46
C HIS A 119 4.54 20.46 3.96
N HIS A 120 5.70 19.93 3.71
CA HIS A 120 6.80 20.69 3.12
C HIS A 120 7.74 19.75 2.37
N THR A 121 8.60 20.36 1.58
CA THR A 121 9.63 19.63 0.85
C THR A 121 10.74 19.20 1.79
N VAL A 122 11.08 17.93 1.79
CA VAL A 122 12.25 17.36 2.49
C VAL A 122 13.29 16.92 1.48
N GLU A 123 14.57 16.96 1.91
CA GLU A 123 15.70 16.49 1.12
C GLU A 123 16.14 15.11 1.61
N PHE A 124 16.41 14.22 0.67
CA PHE A 124 16.97 12.89 0.94
C PHE A 124 18.13 12.60 -0.03
N PRO A 125 19.35 13.09 0.23
CA PRO A 125 20.50 12.95 -0.67
C PRO A 125 20.87 11.53 -1.03
N ASP A 126 20.63 10.57 -0.11
CA ASP A 126 20.93 9.15 -0.31
C ASP A 126 19.91 8.41 -1.17
N ALA A 127 18.79 9.05 -1.53
CA ALA A 127 17.78 8.44 -2.40
C ALA A 127 18.35 8.06 -3.78
N VAL A 128 17.85 6.99 -4.34
CA VAL A 128 18.18 6.55 -5.71
C VAL A 128 17.40 7.35 -6.75
N THR A 129 16.11 7.62 -6.47
CA THR A 129 15.20 8.23 -7.44
C THR A 129 14.73 9.60 -6.99
N VAL A 130 14.27 9.74 -5.74
CA VAL A 130 13.59 10.96 -5.29
C VAL A 130 14.41 11.68 -4.22
N LYS A 131 15.34 12.54 -4.68
CA LYS A 131 16.26 13.30 -3.82
C LYS A 131 15.55 14.35 -2.95
N SER A 132 14.35 14.74 -3.34
CA SER A 132 13.54 15.76 -2.67
C SER A 132 12.06 15.47 -2.92
N PHE A 133 11.24 15.56 -1.89
CA PHE A 133 9.80 15.25 -2.01
C PHE A 133 8.96 15.95 -0.94
N GLU A 134 7.67 16.12 -1.24
CA GLU A 134 6.69 16.63 -0.29
C GLU A 134 6.40 15.59 0.80
N TYR A 135 6.48 15.98 2.06
CA TYR A 135 6.31 15.12 3.22
C TYR A 135 5.27 15.66 4.19
N SER A 136 4.42 14.78 4.70
CA SER A 136 3.38 15.15 5.68
C SER A 136 4.00 15.44 7.04
N ALA A 137 3.94 16.69 7.49
CA ALA A 137 4.68 17.21 8.64
C ALA A 137 4.33 16.56 10.00
N TRP A 138 3.14 15.96 10.14
CA TRP A 138 2.74 15.35 11.41
C TRP A 138 3.64 14.18 11.84
N LEU A 139 4.25 13.47 10.87
CA LEU A 139 5.15 12.35 11.15
C LEU A 139 6.50 12.80 11.72
N GLU A 140 6.95 14.00 11.41
CA GLU A 140 8.21 14.55 11.94
C GLU A 140 8.14 14.89 13.44
N LYS A 141 6.92 15.04 13.94
CA LYS A 141 6.67 15.29 15.37
C LYS A 141 6.66 14.02 16.21
N CYS A 142 6.93 12.88 15.59
CA CYS A 142 6.94 11.57 16.23
C CYS A 142 8.36 11.10 16.47
N ASP A 143 8.62 10.54 17.68
CA ASP A 143 9.90 9.94 18.02
C ASP A 143 10.13 8.62 17.30
N ALA A 144 9.04 7.94 16.90
CA ALA A 144 9.08 6.70 16.14
C ALA A 144 7.82 6.53 15.29
N VAL A 145 7.96 5.82 14.18
CA VAL A 145 6.84 5.51 13.26
C VAL A 145 6.61 4.00 13.22
N ILE A 146 5.37 3.59 13.46
CA ILE A 146 4.88 2.24 13.21
C ILE A 146 4.09 2.27 11.90
N ASN A 147 4.47 1.41 10.96
CA ASN A 147 3.80 1.26 9.67
C ASN A 147 2.74 0.15 9.75
N PHE A 148 1.45 0.51 9.86
CA PHE A 148 0.35 -0.46 9.95
C PHE A 148 -0.43 -0.53 8.65
N SER A 149 -0.08 -1.47 7.82
CA SER A 149 -0.63 -1.66 6.48
C SER A 149 -1.89 -2.56 6.46
N LYS A 150 -2.51 -2.65 5.28
CA LYS A 150 -3.58 -3.58 4.94
C LYS A 150 -3.16 -4.41 3.74
N LEU A 151 -3.27 -5.74 3.83
CA LEU A 151 -2.94 -6.61 2.70
C LEU A 151 -4.03 -6.57 1.64
N LYS A 152 -3.67 -6.19 0.41
CA LYS A 152 -4.64 -6.06 -0.69
C LYS A 152 -4.00 -6.07 -2.08
N ALA A 153 -4.79 -6.46 -3.09
CA ALA A 153 -4.43 -6.30 -4.49
C ALA A 153 -4.22 -4.83 -4.86
N HIS A 154 -3.30 -4.57 -5.77
CA HIS A 154 -3.03 -3.22 -6.29
C HIS A 154 -2.77 -3.24 -7.79
N GLY A 155 -3.38 -2.30 -8.52
CA GLY A 155 -3.28 -2.24 -9.97
C GLY A 155 -1.88 -2.10 -10.51
N LEU A 156 -1.12 -1.10 -10.04
CA LEU A 156 0.19 -0.78 -10.58
C LEU A 156 1.30 -1.64 -9.96
N MET A 157 1.25 -1.91 -8.66
CA MET A 157 2.35 -2.54 -7.91
C MET A 157 2.10 -4.01 -7.54
N GLY A 158 1.03 -4.64 -8.06
CA GLY A 158 0.66 -6.03 -7.77
C GLY A 158 -0.10 -6.16 -6.46
N MET A 159 0.48 -5.73 -5.36
CA MET A 159 -0.16 -5.70 -4.05
C MET A 159 0.20 -4.43 -3.25
N THR A 160 -0.53 -4.20 -2.17
CA THR A 160 -0.21 -3.26 -1.09
C THR A 160 0.00 -4.05 0.20
N ALA A 161 1.12 -3.83 0.85
CA ALA A 161 1.39 -4.15 2.23
C ALA A 161 2.28 -3.03 2.82
N ALA A 162 3.38 -3.31 3.54
CA ALA A 162 4.15 -2.29 4.24
C ALA A 162 4.83 -1.27 3.31
N VAL A 163 5.55 -1.74 2.28
CA VAL A 163 6.32 -0.84 1.38
C VAL A 163 5.42 0.18 0.69
N LYS A 164 4.33 -0.29 0.07
CA LYS A 164 3.41 0.61 -0.65
C LYS A 164 2.61 1.48 0.30
N ASN A 165 2.40 1.07 1.56
CA ASN A 165 1.68 1.87 2.55
C ASN A 165 2.38 3.20 2.85
N LEU A 166 3.71 3.22 2.87
CA LEU A 166 4.48 4.45 3.12
C LEU A 166 4.39 5.47 1.98
N TYR A 167 3.83 5.13 0.82
CA TYR A 167 3.46 6.14 -0.17
C TYR A 167 2.46 7.17 0.37
N GLY A 168 1.71 6.82 1.42
CA GLY A 168 0.81 7.72 2.12
C GLY A 168 1.50 8.87 2.87
N VAL A 169 2.82 8.90 2.99
CA VAL A 169 3.55 10.05 3.56
C VAL A 169 3.59 11.24 2.60
N ILE A 170 3.41 10.99 1.30
CA ILE A 170 3.21 12.03 0.29
C ILE A 170 1.79 12.60 0.46
N PRO A 171 1.62 13.92 0.57
CA PRO A 171 0.31 14.51 0.85
C PRO A 171 -0.66 14.45 -0.34
N GLY A 172 -1.86 13.96 -0.10
CA GLY A 172 -3.05 14.09 -0.94
C GLY A 172 -2.83 13.87 -2.44
N THR A 173 -3.26 14.85 -3.22
CA THR A 173 -3.21 14.84 -4.69
C THR A 173 -1.81 14.92 -5.28
N VAL A 174 -0.79 15.29 -4.51
CA VAL A 174 0.61 15.26 -4.94
C VAL A 174 1.02 13.85 -5.37
N LYS A 175 0.42 12.80 -4.79
CA LYS A 175 0.60 11.42 -5.24
C LYS A 175 0.32 11.23 -6.75
N SER A 176 -0.71 11.89 -7.26
CA SER A 176 -1.05 11.81 -8.69
C SER A 176 0.03 12.41 -9.58
N GLU A 177 0.69 13.48 -9.12
CA GLU A 177 1.82 14.10 -9.82
C GLU A 177 3.02 13.15 -9.87
N TYR A 178 3.30 12.42 -8.80
CA TYR A 178 4.39 11.44 -8.78
C TYR A 178 4.11 10.27 -9.72
N HIS A 179 2.87 9.82 -9.87
CA HIS A 179 2.50 8.83 -10.89
C HIS A 179 2.71 9.34 -12.32
N PHE A 180 2.58 10.64 -12.54
CA PHE A 180 2.87 11.27 -13.82
C PHE A 180 4.37 11.46 -14.04
N ARG A 181 5.08 11.92 -13.00
CA ARG A 181 6.52 12.18 -13.03
C ARG A 181 7.33 10.89 -13.20
N TYR A 182 6.87 9.79 -12.61
CA TYR A 182 7.53 8.48 -12.62
C TYR A 182 6.64 7.41 -13.28
N PRO A 183 6.37 7.51 -14.60
CA PRO A 183 5.48 6.58 -15.29
C PRO A 183 6.09 5.20 -15.51
N ASP A 184 7.41 5.05 -15.41
CA ASP A 184 8.08 3.77 -15.44
C ASP A 184 7.95 3.09 -14.07
N PRO A 185 7.43 1.86 -13.99
CA PRO A 185 7.17 1.19 -12.74
C PRO A 185 8.41 0.81 -11.92
N MET A 186 9.55 0.60 -12.56
CA MET A 186 10.78 0.36 -11.81
C MET A 186 11.31 1.66 -11.19
N VAL A 187 11.17 2.79 -11.89
CA VAL A 187 11.50 4.10 -11.34
C VAL A 187 10.55 4.44 -10.19
N PHE A 188 9.23 4.22 -10.38
CA PHE A 188 8.24 4.40 -9.32
C PHE A 188 8.49 3.46 -8.12
N ALA A 189 8.88 2.23 -8.37
CA ALA A 189 9.25 1.26 -7.35
C ALA A 189 10.48 1.70 -6.53
N ASN A 190 11.53 2.21 -7.18
CA ASN A 190 12.68 2.79 -6.50
C ASN A 190 12.31 4.01 -5.65
N MET A 191 11.39 4.87 -6.12
CA MET A 191 10.85 5.96 -5.31
C MET A 191 10.13 5.43 -4.05
N LEU A 192 9.33 4.35 -4.15
CA LEU A 192 8.70 3.73 -2.98
C LEU A 192 9.74 3.20 -1.98
N VAL A 193 10.83 2.62 -2.47
CA VAL A 193 11.95 2.18 -1.62
C VAL A 193 12.62 3.38 -0.98
N ASP A 194 12.89 4.47 -1.71
CA ASP A 194 13.44 5.70 -1.14
C ASP A 194 12.59 6.25 0.01
N LEU A 195 11.25 6.27 -0.14
CA LEU A 195 10.34 6.71 0.92
C LEU A 195 10.40 5.78 2.15
N ASN A 196 10.55 4.47 1.95
CA ASN A 196 10.70 3.52 3.06
C ASN A 196 12.01 3.74 3.83
N GLU A 197 13.12 3.95 3.12
CA GLU A 197 14.42 4.23 3.73
C GLU A 197 14.42 5.57 4.48
N PHE A 198 13.73 6.58 3.95
CA PHE A 198 13.59 7.88 4.61
C PHE A 198 12.78 7.79 5.92
N VAL A 199 11.60 7.16 5.86
CA VAL A 199 10.72 7.05 7.04
C VAL A 199 11.30 6.08 8.07
N SER A 200 11.94 5.02 7.60
CA SER A 200 12.60 3.99 8.42
C SER A 200 11.73 3.53 9.62
N PRO A 201 10.54 2.94 9.38
CA PRO A 201 9.64 2.56 10.46
C PRO A 201 10.31 1.55 11.40
N VAL A 202 10.15 1.77 12.70
CA VAL A 202 10.73 0.87 13.72
C VAL A 202 10.03 -0.48 13.79
N LEU A 203 8.78 -0.51 13.32
CA LEU A 203 7.91 -1.68 13.31
C LEU A 203 6.95 -1.61 12.12
N CYS A 204 6.76 -2.73 11.45
CA CYS A 204 5.77 -2.90 10.40
C CYS A 204 4.75 -3.94 10.83
N LEU A 205 3.46 -3.58 10.75
CA LEU A 205 2.34 -4.49 10.96
C LEU A 205 1.53 -4.58 9.67
N CYS A 206 0.93 -5.75 9.43
CA CYS A 206 0.02 -5.94 8.31
C CYS A 206 -1.25 -6.66 8.75
N ASP A 207 -2.35 -5.96 8.62
CA ASP A 207 -3.69 -6.51 8.80
C ASP A 207 -4.02 -7.41 7.59
N ALA A 208 -4.00 -8.70 7.83
CA ALA A 208 -4.36 -9.76 6.89
C ALA A 208 -5.50 -10.65 7.41
N VAL A 209 -6.37 -10.12 8.30
CA VAL A 209 -7.58 -10.86 8.73
C VAL A 209 -8.54 -10.95 7.57
N ASP A 210 -9.04 -9.82 7.05
CA ASP A 210 -9.76 -9.76 5.78
C ASP A 210 -8.90 -9.01 4.77
N ILE A 211 -8.41 -9.68 3.76
CA ILE A 211 -7.64 -9.07 2.68
C ILE A 211 -8.56 -8.62 1.55
N MET A 212 -8.07 -7.77 0.65
CA MET A 212 -8.83 -7.40 -0.56
C MET A 212 -8.18 -7.97 -1.80
N GLU A 213 -8.95 -8.66 -2.62
CA GLU A 213 -8.51 -9.19 -3.91
C GLU A 213 -9.23 -8.55 -5.10
N GLY A 214 -8.77 -8.78 -6.33
CA GLY A 214 -9.40 -8.29 -7.57
C GLY A 214 -9.14 -6.84 -7.87
N ASN A 215 -10.18 -5.99 -7.96
CA ASN A 215 -10.09 -4.59 -8.37
C ASN A 215 -9.58 -3.65 -7.26
N GLY A 216 -8.58 -4.10 -6.45
CA GLY A 216 -7.93 -3.24 -5.46
C GLY A 216 -7.18 -2.04 -6.08
N PRO A 217 -6.82 -1.05 -5.25
CA PRO A 217 -6.75 -1.09 -3.79
C PRO A 217 -8.01 -0.64 -3.05
N THR A 218 -9.11 -0.22 -3.71
CA THR A 218 -10.27 0.38 -3.05
C THR A 218 -11.62 -0.23 -3.44
N GLN A 219 -11.67 -1.05 -4.48
CA GLN A 219 -12.89 -1.58 -5.09
C GLN A 219 -12.78 -3.10 -5.39
N GLY A 220 -11.92 -3.78 -4.65
CA GLY A 220 -11.81 -5.24 -4.72
C GLY A 220 -12.89 -5.93 -3.89
N THR A 221 -12.75 -7.23 -3.77
CA THR A 221 -13.63 -8.10 -2.97
C THR A 221 -12.89 -8.50 -1.70
N PRO A 222 -13.51 -8.37 -0.52
CA PRO A 222 -12.94 -8.91 0.72
C PRO A 222 -12.81 -10.43 0.65
N ARG A 223 -11.71 -10.94 1.21
CA ARG A 223 -11.45 -12.36 1.40
C ARG A 223 -10.88 -12.58 2.79
N HIS A 224 -11.51 -13.47 3.56
CA HIS A 224 -11.01 -13.82 4.88
C HIS A 224 -9.73 -14.65 4.78
N MET A 225 -8.70 -14.25 5.52
CA MET A 225 -7.42 -14.97 5.63
C MET A 225 -7.07 -15.31 7.08
N GLY A 226 -7.49 -14.49 8.04
CA GLY A 226 -7.38 -14.77 9.47
C GLY A 226 -5.96 -14.63 10.04
N ALA A 227 -5.14 -13.72 9.54
CA ALA A 227 -3.76 -13.54 9.96
C ALA A 227 -3.42 -12.08 10.32
N LEU A 228 -2.48 -11.91 11.25
CA LEU A 228 -1.78 -10.67 11.53
C LEU A 228 -0.27 -10.89 11.39
N LEU A 229 0.42 -9.98 10.71
CA LEU A 229 1.87 -10.02 10.54
C LEU A 229 2.54 -8.86 11.29
N ALA A 230 3.73 -9.13 11.84
CA ALA A 230 4.64 -8.13 12.40
C ALA A 230 6.06 -8.35 11.89
N ALA A 231 6.79 -7.28 11.58
CA ALA A 231 8.18 -7.38 11.16
C ALA A 231 8.97 -6.10 11.49
N THR A 232 10.29 -6.25 11.59
CA THR A 232 11.22 -5.12 11.70
C THR A 232 11.71 -4.63 10.34
N SER A 233 11.28 -5.27 9.24
CA SER A 233 11.59 -4.89 7.86
C SER A 233 10.32 -4.87 7.01
N SER A 234 10.05 -3.73 6.37
CA SER A 234 8.95 -3.60 5.39
C SER A 234 9.11 -4.58 4.24
N TYR A 235 10.34 -4.82 3.82
CA TYR A 235 10.63 -5.63 2.64
C TYR A 235 10.42 -7.12 2.89
N GLU A 236 10.88 -7.62 4.04
CA GLU A 236 10.68 -9.03 4.42
C GLU A 236 9.20 -9.31 4.69
N LEU A 237 8.48 -8.37 5.31
CA LEU A 237 7.03 -8.48 5.49
C LEU A 237 6.33 -8.60 4.13
N ASP A 238 6.64 -7.71 3.19
CA ASP A 238 6.01 -7.71 1.87
C ASP A 238 6.40 -8.95 1.05
N ARG A 239 7.62 -9.47 1.22
CA ARG A 239 8.08 -10.72 0.60
C ARG A 239 7.26 -11.92 1.07
N LEU A 240 7.00 -12.02 2.38
CA LEU A 240 6.13 -13.05 2.93
C LEU A 240 4.69 -12.89 2.45
N CYS A 241 4.14 -11.67 2.48
CA CYS A 241 2.82 -11.37 1.93
C CYS A 241 2.68 -11.78 0.46
N ALA A 242 3.71 -11.51 -0.36
CA ALA A 242 3.72 -11.93 -1.77
C ALA A 242 3.62 -13.45 -1.90
N TRP A 243 4.41 -14.18 -1.14
CA TRP A 243 4.36 -15.64 -1.12
C TRP A 243 3.00 -16.16 -0.67
N MET A 244 2.42 -15.59 0.40
CA MET A 244 1.08 -15.95 0.88
C MET A 244 0.00 -15.81 -0.20
N LEU A 245 0.15 -14.81 -1.08
CA LEU A 245 -0.79 -14.55 -2.19
C LEU A 245 -0.44 -15.30 -3.49
N GLY A 246 0.55 -16.20 -3.48
CA GLY A 246 1.01 -16.90 -4.67
C GLY A 246 1.60 -15.95 -5.74
N LEU A 247 2.18 -14.81 -5.31
CA LEU A 247 2.87 -13.85 -6.17
C LEU A 247 4.38 -14.11 -6.13
N GLU A 248 5.03 -14.04 -7.28
CA GLU A 248 6.48 -14.12 -7.35
C GLU A 248 7.12 -12.74 -7.10
N GLU A 249 8.28 -12.68 -6.41
CA GLU A 249 9.01 -11.43 -6.15
C GLU A 249 9.22 -10.58 -7.41
N LYS A 250 9.50 -11.24 -8.56
CA LYS A 250 9.68 -10.55 -9.85
C LYS A 250 8.43 -9.88 -10.40
N GLU A 251 7.25 -10.24 -9.88
CA GLU A 251 5.98 -9.61 -10.26
C GLU A 251 5.75 -8.29 -9.50
N LEU A 252 6.55 -8.04 -8.45
CA LEU A 252 6.46 -6.88 -7.58
C LEU A 252 7.68 -5.97 -7.78
N PRO A 253 7.54 -4.89 -8.57
CA PRO A 253 8.68 -4.04 -8.94
C PRO A 253 9.47 -3.52 -7.74
N TYR A 254 8.80 -3.20 -6.63
CA TYR A 254 9.46 -2.67 -5.44
C TYR A 254 10.24 -3.73 -4.65
N LEU A 255 9.84 -5.01 -4.67
CA LEU A 255 10.67 -6.09 -4.12
C LEU A 255 11.90 -6.34 -5.01
N THR A 256 11.73 -6.25 -6.33
CA THR A 256 12.85 -6.29 -7.27
C THR A 256 13.83 -5.14 -7.00
N ALA A 257 13.34 -3.92 -6.79
CA ALA A 257 14.16 -2.75 -6.46
C ALA A 257 14.88 -2.93 -5.11
N ALA A 258 14.16 -3.39 -4.07
CA ALA A 258 14.74 -3.66 -2.75
C ALA A 258 15.85 -4.72 -2.82
N LYS A 259 15.65 -5.79 -3.59
CA LYS A 259 16.67 -6.83 -3.81
C LYS A 259 17.92 -6.29 -4.51
N GLN A 260 17.75 -5.47 -5.55
CA GLN A 260 18.87 -4.81 -6.25
C GLN A 260 19.65 -3.87 -5.31
N ARG A 261 19.00 -3.31 -4.32
CA ARG A 261 19.59 -2.42 -3.30
C ARG A 261 20.10 -3.18 -2.07
N ARG A 262 20.04 -4.51 -2.05
CA ARG A 262 20.46 -5.38 -0.94
C ARG A 262 19.71 -5.12 0.37
N LEU A 263 18.44 -4.74 0.28
CA LEU A 263 17.53 -4.50 1.41
C LEU A 263 16.67 -5.73 1.76
N LEU A 264 16.74 -6.78 0.97
CA LEU A 264 16.18 -8.11 1.23
C LEU A 264 17.31 -9.09 1.59
N SER A 265 17.01 -10.04 2.45
CA SER A 265 17.92 -11.15 2.75
C SER A 265 18.22 -11.96 1.48
N GLU A 266 19.44 -12.48 1.36
CA GLU A 266 19.83 -13.34 0.25
C GLU A 266 19.22 -14.76 0.36
N ALA A 267 18.55 -15.08 1.47
CA ALA A 267 17.87 -16.36 1.69
C ALA A 267 16.88 -16.66 0.57
N GLY A 268 16.89 -17.89 0.06
CA GLY A 268 16.03 -18.31 -1.06
C GLY A 268 14.53 -18.28 -0.72
N GLU A 269 14.16 -18.52 0.54
CA GLU A 269 12.78 -18.58 1.02
C GLU A 269 12.46 -17.35 1.89
N PRO A 270 11.20 -16.85 1.87
CA PRO A 270 10.76 -15.79 2.78
C PRO A 270 10.90 -16.20 4.26
N LEU A 271 11.29 -15.24 5.10
CA LEU A 271 11.23 -15.43 6.56
C LEU A 271 9.79 -15.75 6.98
N GLY A 272 9.62 -16.66 7.93
CA GLY A 272 8.29 -17.06 8.44
C GLY A 272 7.45 -17.91 7.48
N MET A 273 7.99 -18.35 6.34
CA MET A 273 7.24 -19.11 5.33
C MET A 273 6.58 -20.36 5.89
N LYS A 274 7.24 -21.08 6.80
CA LYS A 274 6.68 -22.30 7.42
C LYS A 274 5.43 -21.99 8.25
N ASP A 275 5.48 -20.91 9.04
CA ASP A 275 4.37 -20.48 9.89
C ASP A 275 3.23 -19.87 9.03
N ALA A 276 3.57 -19.32 7.88
CA ALA A 276 2.64 -18.75 6.92
C ALA A 276 1.97 -19.80 6.02
N ALA A 277 2.42 -21.06 6.03
CA ALA A 277 1.90 -22.12 5.15
C ALA A 277 0.35 -22.29 5.19
N PRO A 278 -0.33 -22.18 6.35
CA PRO A 278 -1.80 -22.26 6.41
C PRO A 278 -2.51 -21.11 5.68
N TYR A 279 -1.83 -20.00 5.43
CA TYR A 279 -2.37 -18.78 4.81
C TYR A 279 -1.97 -18.64 3.34
N HIS A 280 -1.26 -19.61 2.78
CA HIS A 280 -0.89 -19.58 1.36
C HIS A 280 -2.09 -19.90 0.48
N VAL A 281 -2.32 -19.03 -0.52
CA VAL A 281 -3.41 -19.17 -1.49
C VAL A 281 -2.88 -19.14 -2.91
N ASN A 282 -3.38 -20.08 -3.75
CA ASN A 282 -2.98 -20.17 -5.16
C ASN A 282 -3.97 -19.50 -6.12
N ASP A 283 -5.13 -19.10 -5.61
CA ASP A 283 -6.27 -18.59 -6.37
C ASP A 283 -6.55 -17.11 -6.12
N PHE A 284 -5.57 -16.37 -5.57
CA PHE A 284 -5.69 -14.93 -5.32
C PHE A 284 -6.07 -14.17 -6.59
N ALA A 285 -7.22 -13.49 -6.55
CA ALA A 285 -7.68 -12.69 -7.69
C ALA A 285 -6.82 -11.43 -7.84
N ARG A 286 -5.88 -11.47 -8.79
CA ARG A 286 -4.96 -10.37 -9.08
C ARG A 286 -5.71 -9.19 -9.70
N SER A 287 -5.26 -7.97 -9.45
CA SER A 287 -5.78 -6.81 -10.17
C SER A 287 -5.56 -6.96 -11.67
N GLY A 288 -6.58 -6.61 -12.47
CA GLY A 288 -6.48 -6.62 -13.93
C GLY A 288 -5.41 -5.67 -14.51
N ALA A 289 -4.85 -4.79 -13.68
CA ALA A 289 -3.74 -3.91 -14.05
C ALA A 289 -2.37 -4.61 -14.00
N THR A 290 -2.27 -5.75 -13.31
CA THR A 290 -1.01 -6.49 -13.21
C THR A 290 -0.59 -6.93 -14.60
N SER A 291 0.25 -6.16 -15.24
CA SER A 291 1.02 -6.60 -16.41
C SER A 291 2.16 -7.46 -15.89
N SER A 292 2.33 -8.65 -16.47
CA SER A 292 3.56 -9.38 -16.32
C SER A 292 4.71 -8.47 -16.78
N TRP A 293 5.44 -7.91 -15.81
CA TRP A 293 6.59 -7.09 -16.09
C TRP A 293 7.69 -8.02 -16.58
N PHE A 294 7.96 -7.96 -17.87
CA PHE A 294 9.22 -8.45 -18.38
C PHE A 294 10.29 -7.48 -17.88
N VAL A 295 10.81 -7.75 -16.67
CA VAL A 295 11.92 -7.01 -16.09
C VAL A 295 13.06 -7.06 -17.10
N SER A 296 13.44 -5.92 -17.67
CA SER A 296 14.62 -5.84 -18.50
C SER A 296 15.84 -6.09 -17.61
N ASN A 297 16.50 -7.21 -17.80
CA ASN A 297 17.78 -7.45 -17.16
C ASN A 297 18.78 -6.42 -17.74
N PRO A 298 19.51 -5.66 -16.91
CA PRO A 298 20.55 -4.74 -17.37
C PRO A 298 21.53 -5.40 -18.35
N ASN A 299 21.77 -6.70 -18.19
CA ASN A 299 22.67 -7.52 -19.02
C ASN A 299 22.03 -8.10 -20.29
N ASP A 300 20.75 -7.80 -20.58
CA ASP A 300 20.13 -8.26 -21.82
C ASP A 300 20.79 -7.60 -23.04
N LYS A 301 21.06 -8.42 -24.08
CA LYS A 301 21.54 -7.91 -25.37
C LYS A 301 20.56 -6.89 -25.98
N PRO A 302 21.00 -5.89 -26.74
CA PRO A 302 20.15 -4.82 -27.28
C PRO A 302 18.90 -5.32 -28.00
N PHE A 303 19.02 -6.36 -28.81
CA PHE A 303 17.91 -7.00 -29.51
C PHE A 303 16.88 -7.59 -28.55
N ARG A 304 17.29 -8.27 -27.47
CA ARG A 304 16.38 -8.79 -26.44
C ARG A 304 15.65 -7.67 -25.70
N LYS A 305 16.35 -6.55 -25.40
CA LYS A 305 15.72 -5.35 -24.82
C LYS A 305 14.63 -4.80 -25.72
N LEU A 306 14.89 -4.72 -27.03
CA LEU A 306 13.92 -4.24 -28.02
C LEU A 306 12.69 -5.16 -28.08
N VAL A 307 12.90 -6.47 -28.21
CA VAL A 307 11.82 -7.46 -28.24
C VAL A 307 10.99 -7.41 -26.95
N LYS A 308 11.63 -7.39 -25.79
CA LYS A 308 10.95 -7.25 -24.50
C LYS A 308 10.13 -5.95 -24.42
N LYS A 309 10.65 -4.84 -24.94
CA LYS A 309 9.94 -3.55 -24.99
C LYS A 309 8.70 -3.64 -25.88
N CYS A 310 8.80 -4.25 -27.06
CA CYS A 310 7.65 -4.46 -27.96
C CYS A 310 6.59 -5.37 -27.32
N VAL A 311 6.99 -6.49 -26.73
CA VAL A 311 6.09 -7.41 -26.03
C VAL A 311 5.43 -6.72 -24.83
N ALA A 312 6.18 -5.96 -24.04
CA ALA A 312 5.64 -5.19 -22.92
C ALA A 312 4.57 -4.18 -23.37
N VAL A 313 4.77 -3.51 -24.51
CA VAL A 313 3.77 -2.58 -25.08
C VAL A 313 2.50 -3.32 -25.48
N LEU A 314 2.61 -4.50 -26.09
CA LEU A 314 1.47 -5.33 -26.52
C LEU A 314 0.69 -5.91 -25.32
N LEU A 315 1.37 -6.23 -24.24
CA LEU A 315 0.76 -6.82 -23.04
C LEU A 315 0.26 -5.80 -22.02
N ARG A 316 0.60 -4.51 -22.16
CA ARG A 316 0.25 -3.46 -21.21
C ARG A 316 -1.27 -3.36 -20.99
N SER A 317 -1.64 -3.40 -19.71
CA SER A 317 -2.99 -3.09 -19.25
C SER A 317 -3.32 -1.61 -19.46
N LYS A 318 -4.60 -1.29 -19.57
CA LYS A 318 -5.11 0.07 -19.74
C LYS A 318 -6.32 0.30 -18.86
N PRO A 319 -6.54 1.53 -18.35
CA PRO A 319 -7.79 1.83 -17.68
C PRO A 319 -8.94 1.77 -18.69
N ALA A 320 -10.05 1.20 -18.26
CA ALA A 320 -11.28 1.09 -19.06
C ALA A 320 -12.47 1.42 -18.19
N LEU A 321 -13.48 2.03 -18.82
CA LEU A 321 -14.76 2.29 -18.19
C LEU A 321 -15.61 1.02 -18.29
N GLY A 322 -16.07 0.51 -17.14
CA GLY A 322 -17.10 -0.52 -17.03
C GLY A 322 -18.47 0.09 -16.77
N ASP A 323 -19.38 -0.76 -16.32
CA ASP A 323 -20.72 -0.37 -15.95
C ASP A 323 -20.72 0.40 -14.59
N GLY A 324 -21.82 1.12 -14.30
CA GLY A 324 -21.98 1.85 -13.02
C GLY A 324 -21.30 3.22 -12.98
N CYS A 325 -20.83 3.78 -14.11
CA CYS A 325 -20.31 5.15 -14.14
C CYS A 325 -21.44 6.15 -13.90
N THR A 326 -21.30 6.98 -12.87
CA THR A 326 -22.27 8.03 -12.52
C THR A 326 -21.98 9.39 -13.14
N GLY A 327 -20.85 9.51 -13.89
CA GLY A 327 -20.43 10.78 -14.46
C GLY A 327 -19.97 11.83 -13.44
N CYS A 328 -19.62 11.44 -12.23
CA CYS A 328 -19.26 12.36 -11.12
C CYS A 328 -18.00 13.21 -11.37
N GLY A 329 -17.22 12.93 -12.38
CA GLY A 329 -16.03 13.69 -12.77
C GLY A 329 -14.79 13.48 -11.88
N HIS A 330 -14.86 12.65 -10.84
CA HIS A 330 -13.74 12.46 -9.90
C HIS A 330 -12.46 12.01 -10.60
N CYS A 331 -12.56 11.01 -11.49
CA CYS A 331 -11.44 10.53 -12.31
C CYS A 331 -10.84 11.58 -13.24
N ALA A 332 -11.67 12.53 -13.74
CA ALA A 332 -11.19 13.61 -14.59
C ALA A 332 -10.40 14.66 -13.78
N ARG A 333 -10.89 15.02 -12.58
CA ARG A 333 -10.20 15.97 -11.70
C ARG A 333 -8.85 15.45 -11.17
N LEU A 334 -8.75 14.15 -10.91
CA LEU A 334 -7.55 13.52 -10.38
C LEU A 334 -6.61 12.96 -11.46
N CYS A 335 -6.93 13.14 -12.75
CA CYS A 335 -6.07 12.65 -13.82
C CYS A 335 -4.85 13.58 -14.01
N PRO A 336 -3.62 13.16 -13.63
CA PRO A 336 -2.45 14.04 -13.72
C PRO A 336 -2.07 14.39 -15.17
N ALA A 337 -2.51 13.56 -16.14
CA ALA A 337 -2.27 13.79 -17.56
C ALA A 337 -3.41 14.56 -18.27
N GLY A 338 -4.48 14.95 -17.54
CA GLY A 338 -5.66 15.57 -18.16
C GLY A 338 -6.31 14.70 -19.26
N ALA A 339 -6.17 13.38 -19.14
CA ALA A 339 -6.57 12.42 -20.18
C ALA A 339 -8.04 11.98 -20.09
N ILE A 340 -8.83 12.54 -19.17
CA ILE A 340 -10.22 12.11 -18.96
C ILE A 340 -11.16 13.30 -19.00
N THR A 341 -12.23 13.16 -19.79
CA THR A 341 -13.34 14.11 -19.88
C THR A 341 -14.65 13.40 -19.56
N ILE A 342 -15.67 14.17 -19.15
CA ILE A 342 -17.02 13.64 -18.94
C ILE A 342 -17.90 14.08 -20.10
N VAL A 343 -18.39 13.11 -20.85
CA VAL A 343 -19.29 13.32 -21.99
C VAL A 343 -20.55 12.48 -21.72
N ASN A 344 -21.72 13.07 -21.85
CA ASN A 344 -23.02 12.41 -21.62
C ASN A 344 -23.06 11.59 -20.31
N LYS A 345 -22.60 12.21 -19.21
CA LYS A 345 -22.52 11.58 -17.87
C LYS A 345 -21.66 10.29 -17.82
N ARG A 346 -20.69 10.15 -18.72
CA ARG A 346 -19.75 9.02 -18.75
C ARG A 346 -18.32 9.53 -18.92
N ALA A 347 -17.36 8.85 -18.30
CA ALA A 347 -15.94 9.17 -18.45
C ALA A 347 -15.43 8.67 -19.82
N VAL A 348 -14.76 9.55 -20.55
CA VAL A 348 -14.09 9.24 -21.83
C VAL A 348 -12.59 9.45 -21.66
N ILE A 349 -11.80 8.43 -22.03
CA ILE A 349 -10.35 8.43 -21.82
C ILE A 349 -9.64 8.70 -23.16
N ASP A 350 -8.90 9.80 -23.23
CA ASP A 350 -7.97 10.07 -24.32
C ASP A 350 -6.75 9.14 -24.21
N ARG A 351 -6.68 8.16 -25.08
CA ARG A 351 -5.63 7.14 -25.10
C ARG A 351 -4.25 7.66 -25.45
N LYS A 352 -4.16 8.81 -26.13
CA LYS A 352 -2.90 9.44 -26.53
C LYS A 352 -2.26 10.17 -25.34
N LYS A 353 -3.07 10.79 -24.47
CA LYS A 353 -2.63 11.48 -23.28
C LYS A 353 -2.42 10.54 -22.07
N CYS A 354 -3.11 9.39 -22.07
CA CYS A 354 -3.15 8.50 -20.92
C CYS A 354 -1.79 7.83 -20.61
N VAL A 355 -1.18 8.14 -19.49
CA VAL A 355 0.08 7.55 -18.99
C VAL A 355 -0.10 6.19 -18.29
N ARG A 356 -1.33 5.71 -18.14
CA ARG A 356 -1.67 4.40 -17.55
C ARG A 356 -1.25 4.24 -16.08
N CYS A 357 -1.29 5.31 -15.30
CA CYS A 357 -1.00 5.30 -13.87
C CYS A 357 -2.08 4.62 -13.02
N PHE A 358 -3.27 4.40 -13.56
CA PHE A 358 -4.45 3.81 -12.91
C PHE A 358 -5.04 4.64 -11.73
N CYS A 359 -4.59 5.86 -11.48
CA CYS A 359 -5.22 6.73 -10.47
C CYS A 359 -6.74 6.84 -10.64
N CYS A 360 -7.23 6.88 -11.88
CA CYS A 360 -8.67 6.92 -12.17
C CYS A 360 -9.42 5.66 -11.72
N GLN A 361 -8.77 4.50 -11.67
CA GLN A 361 -9.32 3.26 -11.12
C GLN A 361 -9.25 3.29 -9.59
N GLU A 362 -8.11 3.66 -9.05
CA GLU A 362 -7.87 3.69 -7.60
C GLU A 362 -8.87 4.60 -6.88
N PHE A 363 -9.17 5.76 -7.46
CA PHE A 363 -10.02 6.79 -6.85
C PHE A 363 -11.46 6.80 -7.36
N CYS A 364 -11.89 5.85 -8.16
CA CYS A 364 -13.27 5.80 -8.63
C CYS A 364 -14.24 5.44 -7.49
N PRO A 365 -15.15 6.33 -7.06
CA PRO A 365 -16.01 6.04 -5.91
C PRO A 365 -17.04 4.92 -6.20
N SER A 366 -17.45 4.77 -7.46
CA SER A 366 -18.40 3.73 -7.88
C SER A 366 -17.73 2.44 -8.38
N GLY A 367 -16.37 2.37 -8.43
CA GLY A 367 -15.65 1.22 -8.97
C GLY A 367 -15.83 0.98 -10.47
N ALA A 368 -16.44 1.94 -11.19
CA ALA A 368 -16.69 1.80 -12.62
C ALA A 368 -15.43 1.82 -13.48
N MET A 369 -14.34 2.46 -13.00
CA MET A 369 -13.04 2.38 -13.66
C MET A 369 -12.34 1.08 -13.28
N ARG A 370 -11.89 0.34 -14.28
CA ARG A 370 -11.23 -0.95 -14.11
C ARG A 370 -9.94 -1.00 -14.92
N ALA A 371 -8.99 -1.79 -14.46
CA ALA A 371 -7.83 -2.15 -15.26
C ALA A 371 -8.22 -3.26 -16.24
N GLN A 372 -7.98 -3.05 -17.51
CA GLN A 372 -8.27 -4.02 -18.57
C GLN A 372 -6.95 -4.53 -19.16
N ARG A 373 -6.73 -5.85 -19.11
CA ARG A 373 -5.62 -6.50 -19.81
C ARG A 373 -5.78 -6.33 -21.32
N SER A 374 -4.69 -6.25 -22.05
CA SER A 374 -4.72 -6.27 -23.51
C SER A 374 -5.34 -7.57 -24.02
N PHE A 375 -5.84 -7.56 -25.25
CA PHE A 375 -6.40 -8.77 -25.88
C PHE A 375 -5.36 -9.90 -25.92
N VAL A 376 -4.12 -9.58 -26.28
CA VAL A 376 -3.01 -10.55 -26.33
C VAL A 376 -2.71 -11.12 -24.93
N ALA A 377 -2.66 -10.27 -23.91
CA ALA A 377 -2.43 -10.75 -22.53
C ALA A 377 -3.55 -11.67 -22.02
N ARG A 378 -4.80 -11.47 -22.48
CA ARG A 378 -5.93 -12.36 -22.14
C ARG A 378 -5.85 -13.72 -22.82
N LEU A 379 -5.34 -13.77 -24.05
CA LEU A 379 -5.13 -15.03 -24.77
C LEU A 379 -4.01 -15.87 -24.18
N LEU A 380 -2.93 -15.22 -23.69
CA LEU A 380 -1.78 -15.90 -23.10
C LEU A 380 -1.99 -16.32 -21.63
N SER A 381 -3.07 -15.88 -21.00
CA SER A 381 -3.41 -16.22 -19.60
C SER A 381 -4.51 -17.27 -19.46
N LYS A 382 -4.96 -17.88 -20.58
CA LYS A 382 -5.76 -19.09 -20.63
C LYS A 382 -4.83 -20.30 -20.79
#